data_8fdebc27d8b1a8d2377a8d37e741bed0
#
_entry.id   8fdebc27d8b1a8d2377a8d37e741bed0
#
_cell.length_a   1.000
_cell.length_b   1.000
_cell.length_c   1.000
_cell.angle_alpha   90.00
_cell.angle_beta   90.00
_cell.angle_gamma   90.00
#
_symmetry.space_group_name_H-M   'P 1'
#
loop_
_entity.id
_entity.type
_entity.pdbx_description
1 polymer ?
#
loop_
_entity_poly.entity_id
_entity_poly.type
_entity_poly.pdbx_seq_one_letter_code
_entity_poly.pdbx_strand_id
1 'polypeptide(L)'
;MRKPKKEIQLTSYDELLGINEAEQNTLNQIVEVPLNELHPFRNHPFHVNNDEKMAETVESIKNYGILNPALVRPRAEGGYELIAGHRRKRGCELAGKSKMPVLIRNYTDDEAVIVMVDSNIQRENLLPSEKAYAYKMKMDAVKHQGIKDENAASVDSADLVGQAAGDSGRTVQRYIRLTCLIPELLKLLDEGKINFTVGVSLTYLSETEQIWVKDCIVSGASSVTGSMATKLKQYSDEGNLTELAVQLILNEKKTETGKVTLTEKKIRKYFPKEYSREQIEQVIYELLDNWKKSQ
;
A
#
# COMPACT_ATOMS: atom_id res chain seq x y z
N MET A 1 -40.50 20.95 20.04
CA MET A 1 -39.25 21.06 20.85
C MET A 1 -38.20 20.15 20.23
N ARG A 2 -37.16 20.73 19.57
CA ARG A 2 -36.03 19.96 19.02
C ARG A 2 -35.03 19.68 20.13
N LYS A 3 -34.69 18.41 20.34
CA LYS A 3 -33.63 18.00 21.30
C LYS A 3 -32.27 18.58 20.83
N PRO A 4 -31.43 19.08 21.73
CA PRO A 4 -30.12 19.59 21.39
C PRO A 4 -29.23 18.46 20.87
N LYS A 5 -28.49 18.73 19.77
CA LYS A 5 -27.44 17.86 19.25
C LYS A 5 -26.33 17.77 20.32
N LYS A 6 -26.02 16.56 20.78
CA LYS A 6 -24.78 16.31 21.52
C LYS A 6 -23.60 16.59 20.61
N GLU A 7 -22.78 17.57 20.96
CA GLU A 7 -21.45 17.77 20.41
C GLU A 7 -20.62 16.53 20.77
N ILE A 8 -20.10 15.86 19.76
CA ILE A 8 -19.12 14.80 19.92
C ILE A 8 -17.81 15.51 20.22
N GLN A 9 -17.40 15.56 21.47
CA GLN A 9 -16.04 15.91 21.83
C GLN A 9 -15.15 14.77 21.30
N LEU A 10 -14.29 15.09 20.34
CA LEU A 10 -13.19 14.23 19.94
C LEU A 10 -12.25 14.12 21.13
N THR A 11 -12.32 12.99 21.82
CA THR A 11 -11.33 12.62 22.84
C THR A 11 -9.95 12.62 22.22
N SER A 12 -9.00 13.25 22.86
CA SER A 12 -7.58 13.24 22.46
C SER A 12 -7.10 11.78 22.36
N TYR A 13 -6.15 11.52 21.46
CA TYR A 13 -5.53 10.21 21.31
C TYR A 13 -4.98 9.67 22.65
N ASP A 14 -4.58 10.57 23.55
CA ASP A 14 -4.07 10.29 24.88
C ASP A 14 -5.16 9.80 25.85
N GLU A 15 -6.38 10.29 25.69
CA GLU A 15 -7.55 9.93 26.52
C GLU A 15 -8.12 8.55 26.11
N LEU A 16 -8.01 8.18 24.84
CA LEU A 16 -8.39 6.87 24.31
C LEU A 16 -7.47 5.75 24.80
N LEU A 17 -6.22 6.07 25.15
CA LEU A 17 -5.22 5.12 25.63
C LEU A 17 -5.17 5.00 27.16
N GLY A 18 -6.10 5.67 27.91
CA GLY A 18 -6.22 5.54 29.36
C GLY A 18 -4.98 5.97 30.15
N ILE A 19 -4.17 6.90 29.63
CA ILE A 19 -2.92 7.34 30.23
C ILE A 19 -3.22 8.33 31.35
N ASN A 20 -3.10 7.89 32.62
CA ASN A 20 -3.25 8.75 33.79
C ASN A 20 -2.15 9.80 33.85
N GLU A 21 -2.50 11.07 34.10
CA GLU A 21 -1.58 12.23 34.17
C GLU A 21 -0.41 12.05 35.14
N ALA A 22 -0.53 11.22 36.17
CA ALA A 22 0.54 10.95 37.15
C ALA A 22 1.67 10.06 36.60
N GLU A 23 1.36 9.15 35.65
CA GLU A 23 2.36 8.32 34.95
C GLU A 23 2.99 9.06 33.77
N GLN A 24 2.31 10.08 33.23
CA GLN A 24 2.79 10.90 32.11
C GLN A 24 4.10 11.63 32.40
N ASN A 25 4.35 12.04 33.65
CA ASN A 25 5.56 12.80 34.00
C ASN A 25 6.86 11.98 33.97
N THR A 26 6.79 10.66 34.08
CA THR A 26 7.97 9.77 33.96
C THR A 26 8.14 9.20 32.56
N LEU A 27 7.05 9.06 31.78
CA LEU A 27 7.05 8.46 30.45
C LEU A 27 7.38 9.45 29.31
N ASN A 28 7.38 10.76 29.58
CA ASN A 28 7.63 11.81 28.58
C ASN A 28 9.09 12.31 28.56
N GLN A 29 10.02 11.65 29.26
CA GLN A 29 11.43 12.07 29.25
C GLN A 29 12.12 11.58 27.97
N ILE A 30 12.78 12.53 27.30
CA ILE A 30 13.71 12.23 26.21
C ILE A 30 15.02 11.79 26.85
N VAL A 31 15.47 10.59 26.52
CA VAL A 31 16.68 9.98 27.07
C VAL A 31 17.66 9.70 25.92
N GLU A 32 18.95 9.97 26.17
CA GLU A 32 20.03 9.59 25.25
C GLU A 32 20.37 8.10 25.43
N VAL A 33 20.07 7.29 24.41
CA VAL A 33 20.33 5.85 24.44
C VAL A 33 21.43 5.48 23.45
N PRO A 34 22.38 4.60 23.83
CA PRO A 34 23.38 4.07 22.91
C PRO A 34 22.76 3.36 21.73
N LEU A 35 23.30 3.55 20.49
CA LEU A 35 22.73 2.94 19.27
C LEU A 35 22.76 1.41 19.29
N ASN A 36 23.70 0.80 20.00
CA ASN A 36 23.80 -0.66 20.16
C ASN A 36 22.71 -1.26 21.07
N GLU A 37 22.05 -0.44 21.89
CA GLU A 37 20.91 -0.85 22.72
C GLU A 37 19.57 -0.70 21.99
N LEU A 38 19.57 -0.10 20.77
CA LEU A 38 18.40 0.09 19.94
C LEU A 38 18.27 -1.07 18.95
N HIS A 39 17.31 -1.93 19.16
CA HIS A 39 17.04 -3.08 18.30
C HIS A 39 15.94 -2.77 17.28
N PRO A 40 16.02 -3.26 16.04
CA PRO A 40 14.98 -3.03 15.06
C PRO A 40 13.66 -3.71 15.50
N PHE A 41 12.53 -3.15 15.07
CA PHE A 41 11.23 -3.75 15.27
C PHE A 41 11.16 -5.12 14.57
N ARG A 42 10.60 -6.11 15.26
CA ARG A 42 10.48 -7.47 14.71
C ARG A 42 9.58 -7.46 13.48
N ASN A 43 10.06 -8.05 12.38
CA ASN A 43 9.33 -8.11 11.10
C ASN A 43 8.93 -6.73 10.54
N HIS A 44 9.78 -5.71 10.73
CA HIS A 44 9.54 -4.36 10.25
C HIS A 44 9.33 -4.35 8.72
N PRO A 45 8.15 -3.96 8.21
CA PRO A 45 7.84 -4.10 6.79
C PRO A 45 8.47 -3.03 5.91
N PHE A 46 8.92 -1.92 6.49
CA PHE A 46 9.42 -0.76 5.75
C PHE A 46 10.94 -0.78 5.62
N HIS A 47 11.43 -0.64 4.40
CA HIS A 47 12.86 -0.64 4.12
C HIS A 47 13.51 0.71 4.47
N VAL A 48 14.75 0.64 4.93
CA VAL A 48 15.61 1.81 5.15
C VAL A 48 16.69 1.81 4.09
N ASN A 49 16.49 2.59 3.04
CA ASN A 49 17.43 2.70 1.94
C ASN A 49 18.47 3.79 2.20
N ASN A 50 19.71 3.56 1.73
CA ASN A 50 20.75 4.56 1.71
C ASN A 50 20.64 5.39 0.41
N ASP A 51 19.56 6.12 0.29
CA ASP A 51 19.22 7.00 -0.83
C ASP A 51 19.73 8.45 -0.61
N GLU A 52 19.50 9.32 -1.58
CA GLU A 52 19.86 10.74 -1.50
C GLU A 52 19.23 11.43 -0.27
N LYS A 53 17.96 11.09 0.03
CA LYS A 53 17.27 11.58 1.24
C LYS A 53 17.93 11.08 2.54
N MET A 54 18.64 9.94 2.51
CA MET A 54 19.44 9.50 3.66
C MET A 54 20.68 10.34 3.80
N ALA A 55 21.34 10.72 2.70
CA ALA A 55 22.50 11.62 2.75
C ALA A 55 22.12 12.99 3.36
N GLU A 56 20.99 13.57 2.95
CA GLU A 56 20.43 14.79 3.56
C GLU A 56 20.16 14.61 5.06
N THR A 57 19.61 13.46 5.45
CA THR A 57 19.34 13.12 6.86
C THR A 57 20.65 13.08 7.66
N VAL A 58 21.71 12.47 7.11
CA VAL A 58 23.04 12.39 7.75
C VAL A 58 23.64 13.77 7.91
N GLU A 59 23.55 14.62 6.89
CA GLU A 59 24.06 15.99 6.94
C GLU A 59 23.33 16.82 7.99
N SER A 60 22.01 16.73 8.03
CA SER A 60 21.18 17.38 9.05
C SER A 60 21.55 16.92 10.46
N ILE A 61 21.78 15.61 10.67
CA ILE A 61 22.19 15.06 11.98
C ILE A 61 23.58 15.56 12.38
N LYS A 62 24.50 15.72 11.43
CA LYS A 62 25.84 16.26 11.72
C LYS A 62 25.76 17.71 12.18
N ASN A 63 24.95 18.52 11.51
CA ASN A 63 24.87 19.97 11.72
C ASN A 63 24.00 20.35 12.91
N TYR A 64 22.87 19.68 13.11
CA TYR A 64 21.84 20.09 14.08
C TYR A 64 21.53 19.02 15.14
N GLY A 65 22.10 17.81 15.00
CA GLY A 65 21.69 16.67 15.82
C GLY A 65 20.32 16.11 15.43
N ILE A 66 19.71 15.35 16.33
CA ILE A 66 18.36 14.80 16.15
C ILE A 66 17.35 15.73 16.81
N LEU A 67 16.57 16.42 16.01
CA LEU A 67 15.54 17.35 16.50
C LEU A 67 14.30 16.63 17.05
N ASN A 68 13.92 15.52 16.42
CA ASN A 68 12.77 14.71 16.84
C ASN A 68 13.26 13.37 17.40
N PRO A 69 13.00 13.02 18.67
CA PRO A 69 13.44 11.76 19.28
C PRO A 69 12.80 10.57 18.57
N ALA A 70 13.50 9.43 18.57
CA ALA A 70 12.90 8.18 18.12
C ALA A 70 11.95 7.64 19.18
N LEU A 71 10.96 6.82 18.77
CA LEU A 71 10.03 6.18 19.68
C LEU A 71 10.47 4.74 19.91
N VAL A 72 10.59 4.35 21.17
CA VAL A 72 11.06 3.02 21.56
C VAL A 72 10.23 2.44 22.70
N ARG A 73 10.28 1.13 22.88
CA ARG A 73 9.76 0.43 24.06
C ARG A 73 10.84 -0.45 24.70
N PRO A 74 10.78 -0.69 26.03
CA PRO A 74 11.69 -1.64 26.68
C PRO A 74 11.51 -3.06 26.15
N ARG A 75 12.62 -3.82 26.09
CA ARG A 75 12.61 -5.25 25.76
C ARG A 75 12.86 -6.07 27.02
N ALA A 76 12.22 -7.24 27.10
CA ALA A 76 12.44 -8.19 28.19
C ALA A 76 13.90 -8.70 28.25
N GLU A 77 14.55 -8.78 27.08
CA GLU A 77 15.94 -9.23 26.92
C GLU A 77 16.98 -8.14 27.17
N GLY A 78 16.55 -6.94 27.55
CA GLY A 78 17.36 -5.74 27.70
C GLY A 78 17.45 -4.89 26.44
N GLY A 79 17.78 -3.61 26.64
CA GLY A 79 17.75 -2.60 25.58
C GLY A 79 16.34 -2.21 25.19
N TYR A 80 16.20 -1.62 24.00
CA TYR A 80 14.95 -1.04 23.54
C TYR A 80 14.61 -1.51 22.12
N GLU A 81 13.34 -1.76 21.84
CA GLU A 81 12.84 -2.00 20.48
C GLU A 81 12.40 -0.68 19.85
N LEU A 82 12.90 -0.41 18.66
CA LEU A 82 12.64 0.82 17.92
C LEU A 82 11.31 0.73 17.16
N ILE A 83 10.30 1.49 17.61
CA ILE A 83 8.98 1.54 16.99
C ILE A 83 8.95 2.53 15.82
N ALA A 84 9.49 3.74 16.03
CA ALA A 84 9.63 4.75 14.98
C ALA A 84 10.98 5.45 15.04
N GLY A 85 11.58 5.74 13.87
CA GLY A 85 12.86 6.43 13.76
C GLY A 85 13.99 5.59 13.18
N HIS A 86 13.72 4.49 12.50
CA HIS A 86 14.72 3.61 11.86
C HIS A 86 15.68 4.39 10.93
N ARG A 87 15.16 5.34 10.12
CA ARG A 87 16.00 6.20 9.27
C ARG A 87 16.91 7.12 10.11
N ARG A 88 16.42 7.65 11.23
CA ARG A 88 17.22 8.48 12.15
C ARG A 88 18.33 7.68 12.82
N LYS A 89 18.03 6.45 13.28
CA LYS A 89 19.05 5.54 13.80
C LYS A 89 20.14 5.28 12.75
N ARG A 90 19.73 4.91 11.52
CA ARG A 90 20.67 4.68 10.40
C ARG A 90 21.49 5.95 10.08
N GLY A 91 20.85 7.10 10.07
CA GLY A 91 21.53 8.39 9.88
C GLY A 91 22.57 8.68 10.97
N CYS A 92 22.27 8.35 12.24
CA CYS A 92 23.24 8.46 13.34
C CYS A 92 24.44 7.53 13.17
N GLU A 93 24.21 6.28 12.79
CA GLU A 93 25.29 5.33 12.50
C GLU A 93 26.20 5.87 11.40
N LEU A 94 25.66 6.36 10.30
CA LEU A 94 26.40 6.95 9.18
C LEU A 94 27.08 8.29 9.53
N ALA A 95 26.51 9.05 10.49
CA ALA A 95 27.09 10.28 10.99
C ALA A 95 28.17 10.05 12.07
N GLY A 96 28.43 8.79 12.46
CA GLY A 96 29.41 8.44 13.49
C GLY A 96 28.99 8.81 14.92
N LYS A 97 27.69 8.96 15.19
CA LYS A 97 27.15 9.17 16.52
C LYS A 97 27.08 7.85 17.29
N SER A 98 27.33 7.86 18.60
CA SER A 98 27.24 6.67 19.46
C SER A 98 25.91 6.54 20.18
N LYS A 99 25.14 7.63 20.29
CA LYS A 99 23.87 7.72 21.00
C LYS A 99 22.86 8.51 20.17
N MET A 100 21.57 8.33 20.49
CA MET A 100 20.50 9.16 19.95
C MET A 100 19.40 9.41 20.98
N PRO A 101 18.71 10.57 20.90
CA PRO A 101 17.57 10.84 21.76
C PRO A 101 16.37 9.96 21.39
N VAL A 102 15.78 9.35 22.41
CA VAL A 102 14.59 8.49 22.28
C VAL A 102 13.53 8.88 23.29
N LEU A 103 12.28 8.64 22.92
CA LEU A 103 11.13 8.70 23.80
C LEU A 103 10.72 7.27 24.15
N ILE A 104 10.77 6.93 25.43
CA ILE A 104 10.44 5.58 25.91
C ILE A 104 8.94 5.51 26.20
N ARG A 105 8.26 4.47 25.70
CA ARG A 105 6.86 4.18 25.95
C ARG A 105 6.67 2.69 26.25
N ASN A 106 5.76 2.39 27.15
CA ASN A 106 5.38 1.02 27.47
C ASN A 106 4.19 0.63 26.57
N TYR A 107 4.50 0.10 25.39
CA TYR A 107 3.50 -0.42 24.47
C TYR A 107 3.43 -1.95 24.55
N THR A 108 2.23 -2.48 24.50
CA THR A 108 2.01 -3.90 24.19
C THR A 108 2.47 -4.21 22.77
N ASP A 109 2.53 -5.49 22.39
CA ASP A 109 2.95 -5.88 21.04
C ASP A 109 1.99 -5.33 19.97
N ASP A 110 0.69 -5.39 20.21
CA ASP A 110 -0.33 -4.90 19.27
C ASP A 110 -0.31 -3.36 19.14
N GLU A 111 -0.21 -2.63 20.25
CA GLU A 111 -0.09 -1.17 20.23
C GLU A 111 1.18 -0.73 19.50
N ALA A 112 2.30 -1.40 19.74
CA ALA A 112 3.56 -1.10 19.07
C ALA A 112 3.46 -1.31 17.54
N VAL A 113 2.78 -2.37 17.08
CA VAL A 113 2.49 -2.61 15.66
C VAL A 113 1.65 -1.48 15.09
N ILE A 114 0.54 -1.10 15.75
CA ILE A 114 -0.37 -0.05 15.28
C ILE A 114 0.39 1.27 15.14
N VAL A 115 1.13 1.69 16.17
CA VAL A 115 1.90 2.94 16.16
C VAL A 115 2.99 2.92 15.09
N MET A 116 3.71 1.79 14.95
CA MET A 116 4.73 1.62 13.92
C MET A 116 4.14 1.76 12.51
N VAL A 117 3.01 1.11 12.23
CA VAL A 117 2.35 1.21 10.92
C VAL A 117 1.85 2.62 10.68
N ASP A 118 1.11 3.23 11.62
CA ASP A 118 0.52 4.56 11.45
C ASP A 118 1.57 5.67 11.26
N SER A 119 2.72 5.56 11.92
CA SER A 119 3.83 6.50 11.74
C SER A 119 4.52 6.40 10.37
N ASN A 120 4.29 5.33 9.60
CA ASN A 120 4.97 5.09 8.32
C ASN A 120 4.03 5.06 7.13
N ILE A 121 2.74 4.72 7.32
CA ILE A 121 1.80 4.44 6.21
C ILE A 121 1.50 5.67 5.33
N GLN A 122 1.74 6.88 5.84
CA GLN A 122 1.53 8.15 5.13
C GLN A 122 2.73 8.57 4.25
N ARG A 123 3.79 7.76 4.19
CA ARG A 123 4.95 8.06 3.34
C ARG A 123 4.55 7.99 1.86
N GLU A 124 4.96 8.99 1.07
CA GLU A 124 4.58 9.13 -0.35
C GLU A 124 5.07 7.97 -1.25
N ASN A 125 6.19 7.34 -0.92
CA ASN A 125 6.86 6.35 -1.79
C ASN A 125 6.92 4.96 -1.14
N LEU A 126 5.81 4.51 -0.55
CA LEU A 126 5.72 3.13 -0.05
C LEU A 126 5.57 2.14 -1.20
N LEU A 127 6.38 1.09 -1.15
CA LEU A 127 6.21 -0.03 -2.08
C LEU A 127 4.89 -0.75 -1.80
N PRO A 128 4.23 -1.29 -2.84
CA PRO A 128 3.03 -2.11 -2.67
C PRO A 128 3.20 -3.26 -1.68
N SER A 129 4.37 -3.92 -1.67
CA SER A 129 4.71 -4.97 -0.71
C SER A 129 4.77 -4.44 0.73
N GLU A 130 5.44 -3.31 0.96
CA GLU A 130 5.54 -2.68 2.28
C GLU A 130 4.15 -2.36 2.84
N LYS A 131 3.30 -1.76 2.00
CA LYS A 131 1.91 -1.42 2.36
C LYS A 131 1.07 -2.67 2.64
N ALA A 132 1.25 -3.74 1.87
CA ALA A 132 0.57 -5.01 2.05
C ALA A 132 0.89 -5.66 3.40
N TYR A 133 2.18 -5.78 3.74
CA TYR A 133 2.60 -6.34 5.02
C TYR A 133 2.24 -5.44 6.21
N ALA A 134 2.37 -4.11 6.06
CA ALA A 134 1.97 -3.16 7.09
C ALA A 134 0.47 -3.28 7.44
N TYR A 135 -0.40 -3.32 6.42
CA TYR A 135 -1.83 -3.51 6.64
C TYR A 135 -2.15 -4.89 7.23
N LYS A 136 -1.46 -5.94 6.81
CA LYS A 136 -1.64 -7.26 7.40
C LYS A 136 -1.30 -7.26 8.89
N MET A 137 -0.14 -6.73 9.27
CA MET A 137 0.29 -6.62 10.65
C MET A 137 -0.69 -5.80 11.50
N LYS A 138 -1.12 -4.63 11.00
CA LYS A 138 -2.09 -3.78 11.71
C LYS A 138 -3.45 -4.46 11.84
N MET A 139 -3.92 -5.16 10.79
CA MET A 139 -5.17 -5.92 10.83
C MET A 139 -5.13 -7.03 11.90
N ASP A 140 -4.03 -7.76 11.99
CA ASP A 140 -3.86 -8.81 12.97
C ASP A 140 -3.83 -8.23 14.39
N ALA A 141 -3.12 -7.12 14.63
CA ALA A 141 -3.09 -6.42 15.91
C ALA A 141 -4.48 -5.90 16.33
N VAL A 142 -5.22 -5.26 15.43
CA VAL A 142 -6.60 -4.77 15.70
C VAL A 142 -7.54 -5.92 16.05
N LYS A 143 -7.42 -7.07 15.38
CA LYS A 143 -8.23 -8.27 15.70
C LYS A 143 -7.90 -8.85 17.06
N HIS A 144 -6.62 -8.89 17.46
CA HIS A 144 -6.19 -9.39 18.77
C HIS A 144 -6.71 -8.52 19.92
N GLN A 145 -6.75 -7.20 19.74
CA GLN A 145 -7.26 -6.30 20.76
C GLN A 145 -8.77 -6.42 20.98
N GLY A 146 -9.48 -7.19 20.15
CA GLY A 146 -10.91 -7.41 20.32
C GLY A 146 -11.74 -6.13 20.28
N ILE A 147 -11.30 -5.11 19.53
CA ILE A 147 -12.02 -3.85 19.33
C ILE A 147 -13.32 -4.15 18.56
N LYS A 148 -14.23 -4.83 19.23
CA LYS A 148 -15.66 -4.75 19.00
C LYS A 148 -16.14 -3.60 19.84
N ASP A 149 -16.20 -2.43 19.24
CA ASP A 149 -16.89 -1.30 19.86
C ASP A 149 -18.36 -1.72 19.99
N GLU A 150 -18.79 -2.08 21.21
CA GLU A 150 -20.16 -2.53 21.51
C GLU A 150 -21.22 -1.48 21.17
N ASN A 151 -20.78 -0.24 20.87
CA ASN A 151 -21.63 0.91 20.55
C ASN A 151 -21.47 1.46 19.13
N ALA A 152 -20.51 0.99 18.33
CA ALA A 152 -20.38 1.40 16.95
C ALA A 152 -21.09 0.39 16.03
N ALA A 153 -22.11 0.85 15.32
CA ALA A 153 -22.67 0.12 14.19
C ALA A 153 -21.50 -0.34 13.28
N SER A 154 -21.16 -1.61 13.34
CA SER A 154 -20.19 -2.39 12.55
C SER A 154 -19.28 -1.60 11.61
N VAL A 155 -18.33 -0.83 12.17
CA VAL A 155 -17.20 -0.34 11.37
C VAL A 155 -16.34 -1.56 11.06
N ASP A 156 -16.20 -1.90 9.79
CA ASP A 156 -15.36 -3.02 9.39
C ASP A 156 -13.91 -2.75 9.87
N SER A 157 -13.30 -3.74 10.52
CA SER A 157 -11.90 -3.63 10.99
C SER A 157 -10.94 -3.18 9.87
N ALA A 158 -11.28 -3.47 8.61
CA ALA A 158 -10.52 -3.01 7.46
C ALA A 158 -10.60 -1.48 7.23
N ASP A 159 -11.75 -0.86 7.51
CA ASP A 159 -11.88 0.59 7.41
C ASP A 159 -11.08 1.29 8.53
N LEU A 160 -11.08 0.74 9.75
CA LEU A 160 -10.24 1.23 10.84
C LEU A 160 -8.74 1.17 10.48
N VAL A 161 -8.31 0.07 9.89
CA VAL A 161 -6.91 -0.11 9.46
C VAL A 161 -6.52 0.91 8.39
N GLY A 162 -7.41 1.21 7.45
CA GLY A 162 -7.17 2.16 6.34
C GLY A 162 -7.23 3.61 6.73
N GLN A 163 -7.85 3.96 7.87
CA GLN A 163 -8.17 5.33 8.24
C GLN A 163 -6.95 6.26 8.26
N ALA A 164 -5.83 5.82 8.82
CA ALA A 164 -4.60 6.63 8.90
C ALA A 164 -4.02 7.02 7.53
N ALA A 165 -4.26 6.20 6.49
CA ALA A 165 -3.79 6.45 5.12
C ALA A 165 -4.89 7.01 4.20
N GLY A 166 -6.13 7.15 4.67
CA GLY A 166 -7.29 7.53 3.85
C GLY A 166 -7.74 6.44 2.87
N ASP A 167 -7.34 5.18 3.09
CA ASP A 167 -7.74 4.05 2.26
C ASP A 167 -9.05 3.43 2.74
N SER A 168 -9.91 3.01 1.80
CA SER A 168 -11.11 2.25 2.13
C SER A 168 -10.76 0.83 2.59
N GLY A 169 -11.62 0.20 3.41
CA GLY A 169 -11.46 -1.19 3.84
C GLY A 169 -11.29 -2.17 2.67
N ARG A 170 -11.99 -1.94 1.56
CA ARG A 170 -11.81 -2.71 0.32
C ARG A 170 -10.39 -2.58 -0.24
N THR A 171 -9.81 -1.39 -0.19
CA THR A 171 -8.42 -1.14 -0.63
C THR A 171 -7.45 -1.86 0.30
N VAL A 172 -7.66 -1.76 1.61
CA VAL A 172 -6.86 -2.47 2.63
C VAL A 172 -6.88 -3.98 2.39
N GLN A 173 -8.05 -4.59 2.19
CA GLN A 173 -8.18 -6.02 1.91
C GLN A 173 -7.43 -6.43 0.63
N ARG A 174 -7.47 -5.60 -0.43
CA ARG A 174 -6.71 -5.86 -1.66
C ARG A 174 -5.20 -5.81 -1.44
N TYR A 175 -4.70 -4.87 -0.63
CA TYR A 175 -3.29 -4.84 -0.25
C TYR A 175 -2.90 -6.06 0.57
N ILE A 176 -3.66 -6.40 1.62
CA ILE A 176 -3.40 -7.58 2.44
C ILE A 176 -3.34 -8.84 1.57
N ARG A 177 -4.22 -8.95 0.58
CA ARG A 177 -4.21 -10.10 -0.32
C ARG A 177 -2.91 -10.24 -1.12
N LEU A 178 -2.20 -9.15 -1.44
CA LEU A 178 -0.89 -9.23 -2.11
C LEU A 178 0.15 -10.04 -1.33
N THR A 179 -0.01 -10.19 -0.01
CA THR A 179 0.87 -11.06 0.80
C THR A 179 0.76 -12.55 0.45
N CYS A 180 -0.22 -12.93 -0.39
CA CYS A 180 -0.37 -14.29 -0.94
C CYS A 180 0.42 -14.50 -2.26
N LEU A 181 1.09 -13.45 -2.79
CA LEU A 181 1.99 -13.62 -3.92
C LEU A 181 3.31 -14.25 -3.48
N ILE A 182 3.91 -15.04 -4.36
CA ILE A 182 5.30 -15.48 -4.19
C ILE A 182 6.23 -14.26 -4.18
N PRO A 183 7.36 -14.30 -3.45
CA PRO A 183 8.26 -13.16 -3.29
C PRO A 183 8.71 -12.54 -4.62
N GLU A 184 8.94 -13.36 -5.63
CA GLU A 184 9.40 -12.92 -6.95
C GLU A 184 8.34 -12.10 -7.70
N LEU A 185 7.06 -12.50 -7.65
CA LEU A 185 5.96 -11.73 -8.24
C LEU A 185 5.71 -10.44 -7.46
N LEU A 186 5.84 -10.48 -6.14
CA LEU A 186 5.70 -9.30 -5.30
C LEU A 186 6.81 -8.28 -5.61
N LYS A 187 8.04 -8.75 -5.86
CA LYS A 187 9.15 -7.92 -6.32
C LYS A 187 8.88 -7.29 -7.70
N LEU A 188 8.34 -8.06 -8.65
CA LEU A 188 7.95 -7.52 -9.97
C LEU A 188 6.85 -6.45 -9.87
N LEU A 189 5.96 -6.58 -8.88
CA LEU A 189 4.96 -5.57 -8.57
C LEU A 189 5.60 -4.28 -8.02
N ASP A 190 6.57 -4.40 -7.10
CA ASP A 190 7.30 -3.27 -6.54
C ASP A 190 8.15 -2.55 -7.59
N GLU A 191 8.69 -3.28 -8.55
CA GLU A 191 9.41 -2.73 -9.70
C GLU A 191 8.50 -2.12 -10.78
N GLY A 192 7.17 -2.17 -10.60
CA GLY A 192 6.19 -1.65 -11.56
C GLY A 192 6.03 -2.47 -12.84
N LYS A 193 6.64 -3.66 -12.93
CA LYS A 193 6.50 -4.58 -14.08
C LYS A 193 5.11 -5.25 -14.12
N ILE A 194 4.47 -5.36 -12.97
CA ILE A 194 3.09 -5.83 -12.81
C ILE A 194 2.31 -4.70 -12.14
N ASN A 195 1.13 -4.35 -12.67
CA ASN A 195 0.29 -3.36 -12.01
C ASN A 195 -0.48 -3.95 -10.83
N PHE A 196 -0.92 -3.10 -9.90
CA PHE A 196 -1.60 -3.48 -8.67
C PHE A 196 -2.81 -4.42 -8.91
N THR A 197 -3.65 -4.11 -9.90
CA THR A 197 -4.86 -4.89 -10.18
C THR A 197 -4.51 -6.29 -10.70
N VAL A 198 -3.51 -6.41 -11.55
CA VAL A 198 -2.99 -7.70 -12.02
C VAL A 198 -2.42 -8.48 -10.84
N GLY A 199 -1.57 -7.84 -10.01
CA GLY A 199 -1.02 -8.47 -8.79
C GLY A 199 -2.11 -9.08 -7.92
N VAL A 200 -3.18 -8.30 -7.62
CA VAL A 200 -4.33 -8.81 -6.85
C VAL A 200 -5.00 -10.01 -7.54
N SER A 201 -5.14 -10.01 -8.87
CA SER A 201 -5.72 -11.14 -9.60
C SER A 201 -4.85 -12.39 -9.53
N LEU A 202 -3.54 -12.24 -9.60
CA LEU A 202 -2.58 -13.35 -9.51
C LEU A 202 -2.56 -14.02 -8.12
N THR A 203 -3.00 -13.33 -7.06
CA THR A 203 -3.11 -13.95 -5.72
C THR A 203 -4.14 -15.06 -5.61
N TYR A 204 -5.00 -15.23 -6.61
CA TYR A 204 -5.99 -16.31 -6.65
C TYR A 204 -5.42 -17.61 -7.24
N LEU A 205 -4.25 -17.53 -7.85
CA LEU A 205 -3.52 -18.66 -8.39
C LEU A 205 -2.81 -19.42 -7.27
N SER A 206 -2.67 -20.73 -7.43
CA SER A 206 -1.83 -21.54 -6.56
C SER A 206 -0.35 -21.14 -6.69
N GLU A 207 0.47 -21.51 -5.71
CA GLU A 207 1.91 -21.20 -5.72
C GLU A 207 2.61 -21.71 -7.00
N THR A 208 2.29 -22.94 -7.42
CA THR A 208 2.81 -23.53 -8.66
C THR A 208 2.43 -22.71 -9.91
N GLU A 209 1.17 -22.32 -10.00
CA GLU A 209 0.68 -21.50 -11.12
C GLU A 209 1.32 -20.10 -11.14
N GLN A 210 1.54 -19.52 -9.95
CA GLN A 210 2.27 -18.26 -9.82
C GLN A 210 3.72 -18.38 -10.31
N ILE A 211 4.39 -19.53 -10.07
CA ILE A 211 5.73 -19.80 -10.58
C ILE A 211 5.71 -19.83 -12.12
N TRP A 212 4.75 -20.52 -12.75
CA TRP A 212 4.63 -20.52 -14.21
C TRP A 212 4.45 -19.11 -14.80
N VAL A 213 3.60 -18.30 -14.17
CA VAL A 213 3.40 -16.91 -14.58
C VAL A 213 4.70 -16.11 -14.45
N LYS A 214 5.41 -16.24 -13.31
CA LYS A 214 6.70 -15.58 -13.06
C LYS A 214 7.73 -15.98 -14.11
N ASP A 215 7.85 -17.27 -14.43
CA ASP A 215 8.81 -17.77 -15.42
C ASP A 215 8.53 -17.22 -16.82
N CYS A 216 7.27 -17.13 -17.23
CA CYS A 216 6.88 -16.48 -18.47
C CYS A 216 7.23 -14.99 -18.51
N ILE A 217 7.03 -14.24 -17.42
CA ILE A 217 7.36 -12.81 -17.36
C ILE A 217 8.89 -12.62 -17.47
N VAL A 218 9.67 -13.43 -16.74
CA VAL A 218 11.13 -13.34 -16.74
C VAL A 218 11.73 -13.76 -18.09
N SER A 219 11.13 -14.74 -18.79
CA SER A 219 11.58 -15.18 -20.12
C SER A 219 11.25 -14.19 -21.25
N GLY A 220 10.66 -13.05 -20.96
CA GLY A 220 10.43 -11.97 -21.91
C GLY A 220 9.03 -11.94 -22.53
N ALA A 221 8.05 -12.61 -21.91
CA ALA A 221 6.65 -12.41 -22.25
C ALA A 221 6.25 -10.93 -22.10
N SER A 222 5.27 -10.51 -22.89
CA SER A 222 4.68 -9.17 -22.80
C SER A 222 4.18 -8.90 -21.38
N SER A 223 4.13 -7.63 -20.98
CA SER A 223 3.55 -7.23 -19.68
C SER A 223 2.16 -7.84 -19.49
N VAL A 224 1.93 -8.48 -18.34
CA VAL A 224 0.63 -9.10 -18.02
C VAL A 224 -0.45 -8.03 -17.95
N THR A 225 -1.47 -8.17 -18.79
CA THR A 225 -2.62 -7.26 -18.81
C THR A 225 -3.73 -7.72 -17.85
N GLY A 226 -4.66 -6.81 -17.50
CA GLY A 226 -5.81 -7.19 -16.67
C GLY A 226 -6.69 -8.28 -17.30
N SER A 227 -6.85 -8.29 -18.63
CA SER A 227 -7.60 -9.33 -19.34
C SER A 227 -6.91 -10.70 -19.28
N MET A 228 -5.58 -10.73 -19.41
CA MET A 228 -4.80 -11.96 -19.25
C MET A 228 -4.89 -12.49 -17.81
N ALA A 229 -4.75 -11.62 -16.81
CA ALA A 229 -4.90 -12.02 -15.42
C ALA A 229 -6.30 -12.57 -15.08
N THR A 230 -7.34 -12.01 -15.69
CA THR A 230 -8.71 -12.54 -15.55
C THR A 230 -8.86 -13.93 -16.19
N LYS A 231 -8.31 -14.14 -17.39
CA LYS A 231 -8.28 -15.45 -18.05
C LYS A 231 -7.52 -16.48 -17.20
N LEU A 232 -6.31 -16.13 -16.73
CA LEU A 232 -5.51 -17.02 -15.86
C LEU A 232 -6.30 -17.44 -14.63
N LYS A 233 -6.95 -16.49 -13.95
CA LYS A 233 -7.78 -16.79 -12.78
C LYS A 233 -8.93 -17.73 -13.15
N GLN A 234 -9.65 -17.46 -14.25
CA GLN A 234 -10.76 -18.30 -14.68
C GLN A 234 -10.30 -19.75 -14.94
N TYR A 235 -9.20 -19.94 -15.68
CA TYR A 235 -8.66 -21.28 -15.95
C TYR A 235 -8.18 -21.98 -14.67
N SER A 236 -7.66 -21.24 -13.71
CA SER A 236 -7.28 -21.77 -12.39
C SER A 236 -8.52 -22.19 -11.59
N ASP A 237 -9.57 -21.35 -11.53
CA ASP A 237 -10.83 -21.65 -10.83
C ASP A 237 -11.51 -22.90 -11.43
N GLU A 238 -11.35 -23.15 -12.74
CA GLU A 238 -11.85 -24.33 -13.46
C GLU A 238 -10.94 -25.58 -13.33
N GLY A 239 -9.77 -25.44 -12.68
CA GLY A 239 -8.78 -26.52 -12.55
C GLY A 239 -8.06 -26.90 -13.85
N ASN A 240 -8.14 -26.05 -14.88
CA ASN A 240 -7.62 -26.28 -16.22
C ASN A 240 -6.34 -25.49 -16.53
N LEU A 241 -5.79 -24.73 -15.58
CA LEU A 241 -4.58 -23.96 -15.82
C LEU A 241 -3.34 -24.87 -15.82
N THR A 242 -2.68 -24.93 -16.95
CA THR A 242 -1.42 -25.64 -17.16
C THR A 242 -0.32 -24.64 -17.53
N GLU A 243 0.94 -25.04 -17.38
CA GLU A 243 2.07 -24.21 -17.79
C GLU A 243 1.98 -23.78 -19.26
N LEU A 244 1.57 -24.69 -20.15
CA LEU A 244 1.35 -24.38 -21.58
C LEU A 244 0.23 -23.36 -21.76
N ALA A 245 -0.87 -23.48 -21.01
CA ALA A 245 -1.98 -22.50 -21.07
C ALA A 245 -1.51 -21.11 -20.61
N VAL A 246 -0.69 -21.03 -19.56
CA VAL A 246 -0.07 -19.76 -19.10
C VAL A 246 0.77 -19.15 -20.21
N GLN A 247 1.62 -19.94 -20.87
CA GLN A 247 2.46 -19.47 -21.97
C GLN A 247 1.62 -18.96 -23.16
N LEU A 248 0.55 -19.67 -23.53
CA LEU A 248 -0.36 -19.24 -24.60
C LEU A 248 -1.08 -17.95 -24.27
N ILE A 249 -1.63 -17.82 -23.04
CA ILE A 249 -2.36 -16.63 -22.60
C ILE A 249 -1.42 -15.40 -22.54
N LEU A 250 -0.20 -15.56 -22.03
CA LEU A 250 0.72 -14.45 -21.87
C LEU A 250 1.42 -14.04 -23.18
N ASN A 251 1.54 -14.97 -24.14
CA ASN A 251 2.10 -14.69 -25.47
C ASN A 251 1.01 -14.35 -26.51
N GLU A 252 -0.26 -14.32 -26.10
CA GLU A 252 -1.36 -13.92 -26.97
C GLU A 252 -1.10 -12.47 -27.46
N LYS A 253 -0.64 -12.32 -28.71
CA LYS A 253 -0.47 -11.01 -29.33
C LYS A 253 -1.84 -10.34 -29.30
N LYS A 254 -1.92 -9.12 -28.75
CA LYS A 254 -3.10 -8.27 -28.97
C LYS A 254 -3.39 -8.27 -30.45
N THR A 255 -4.43 -8.94 -30.91
CA THR A 255 -5.05 -8.59 -32.16
C THR A 255 -5.49 -7.15 -31.97
N GLU A 256 -4.80 -6.23 -32.61
CA GLU A 256 -5.24 -4.85 -32.69
C GLU A 256 -6.56 -4.84 -33.48
N THR A 257 -7.63 -5.19 -32.83
CA THR A 257 -8.95 -4.73 -33.27
C THR A 257 -8.94 -3.23 -32.98
N GLY A 258 -8.43 -2.50 -33.95
CA GLY A 258 -8.24 -1.07 -33.88
C GLY A 258 -9.57 -0.39 -33.57
N LYS A 259 -9.84 -0.13 -32.30
CA LYS A 259 -10.87 0.82 -31.93
C LYS A 259 -10.41 2.19 -32.39
N VAL A 260 -10.87 2.61 -33.56
CA VAL A 260 -10.70 3.99 -34.01
C VAL A 260 -11.66 4.84 -33.19
N THR A 261 -11.16 5.49 -32.16
CA THR A 261 -11.95 6.44 -31.38
C THR A 261 -11.82 7.82 -32.01
N LEU A 262 -12.87 8.26 -32.65
CA LEU A 262 -12.98 9.63 -33.15
C LEU A 262 -13.47 10.52 -32.02
N THR A 263 -12.59 11.39 -31.47
CA THR A 263 -12.98 12.33 -30.41
C THR A 263 -13.94 13.38 -31.00
N GLU A 264 -14.98 13.74 -30.24
CA GLU A 264 -15.98 14.74 -30.64
C GLU A 264 -15.32 16.05 -31.11
N LYS A 265 -14.27 16.50 -30.44
CA LYS A 265 -13.50 17.70 -30.80
C LYS A 265 -12.87 17.63 -32.21
N LYS A 266 -12.47 16.44 -32.67
CA LYS A 266 -11.89 16.24 -34.01
C LYS A 266 -12.98 16.15 -35.09
N ILE A 267 -14.14 15.59 -34.75
CA ILE A 267 -15.25 15.40 -35.70
C ILE A 267 -16.03 16.70 -35.86
N ARG A 268 -16.30 17.42 -34.78
CA ARG A 268 -17.09 18.66 -34.76
C ARG A 268 -16.67 19.71 -35.78
N LYS A 269 -15.41 19.77 -36.15
CA LYS A 269 -14.94 20.71 -37.18
C LYS A 269 -15.42 20.45 -38.60
N TYR A 270 -15.96 19.23 -38.87
CA TYR A 270 -16.48 18.83 -40.18
C TYR A 270 -18.00 18.97 -40.27
N PHE A 271 -18.68 19.29 -39.16
CA PHE A 271 -20.14 19.39 -39.10
C PHE A 271 -20.56 20.79 -38.64
N PRO A 272 -21.75 21.25 -39.09
CA PRO A 272 -22.35 22.50 -38.58
C PRO A 272 -22.55 22.46 -37.06
N LYS A 273 -22.46 23.63 -36.41
CA LYS A 273 -22.58 23.71 -34.94
C LYS A 273 -23.93 23.23 -34.40
N GLU A 274 -24.95 23.27 -35.22
CA GLU A 274 -26.35 22.93 -34.89
C GLU A 274 -26.64 21.44 -34.93
N TYR A 275 -25.72 20.62 -35.49
CA TYR A 275 -25.93 19.18 -35.60
C TYR A 275 -25.86 18.51 -34.22
N SER A 276 -26.90 17.71 -33.89
CA SER A 276 -26.89 16.85 -32.71
C SER A 276 -25.88 15.70 -32.87
N ARG A 277 -25.52 15.07 -31.76
CA ARG A 277 -24.61 13.90 -31.77
C ARG A 277 -25.17 12.76 -32.65
N GLU A 278 -26.47 12.52 -32.58
CA GLU A 278 -27.16 11.50 -33.33
C GLU A 278 -27.14 11.78 -34.84
N GLN A 279 -27.31 13.04 -35.23
CA GLN A 279 -27.23 13.46 -36.65
C GLN A 279 -25.80 13.30 -37.19
N ILE A 280 -24.79 13.57 -36.39
CA ILE A 280 -23.37 13.38 -36.74
C ILE A 280 -23.07 11.88 -36.93
N GLU A 281 -23.54 11.03 -36.04
CA GLU A 281 -23.38 9.58 -36.12
C GLU A 281 -24.08 9.02 -37.39
N GLN A 282 -25.29 9.45 -37.69
CA GLN A 282 -26.04 9.03 -38.86
C GLN A 282 -25.32 9.36 -40.17
N VAL A 283 -24.82 10.60 -40.30
CA VAL A 283 -24.06 11.02 -41.50
C VAL A 283 -22.78 10.20 -41.65
N ILE A 284 -22.09 9.91 -40.53
CA ILE A 284 -20.87 9.07 -40.57
C ILE A 284 -21.23 7.64 -41.09
N TYR A 285 -22.29 7.03 -40.59
CA TYR A 285 -22.73 5.71 -41.07
C TYR A 285 -23.10 5.72 -42.55
N GLU A 286 -23.84 6.73 -43.01
CA GLU A 286 -24.19 6.87 -44.42
C GLU A 286 -22.96 7.00 -45.33
N LEU A 287 -21.95 7.77 -44.89
CA LEU A 287 -20.69 7.91 -45.61
C LEU A 287 -19.91 6.60 -45.67
N LEU A 288 -19.85 5.85 -44.56
CA LEU A 288 -19.19 4.55 -44.48
C LEU A 288 -19.90 3.49 -45.35
N ASP A 289 -21.23 3.48 -45.37
CA ASP A 289 -22.01 2.58 -46.21
C ASP A 289 -21.84 2.88 -47.71
N ASN A 290 -21.79 4.17 -48.07
CA ASN A 290 -21.52 4.58 -49.45
C ASN A 290 -20.08 4.22 -49.86
N TRP A 291 -19.10 4.43 -48.97
CA TRP A 291 -17.71 4.03 -49.23
C TRP A 291 -17.58 2.52 -49.41
N LYS A 292 -18.27 1.71 -48.58
CA LYS A 292 -18.29 0.25 -48.70
C LYS A 292 -18.91 -0.25 -50.00
N LYS A 293 -19.94 0.45 -50.53
CA LYS A 293 -20.59 0.10 -51.83
C LYS A 293 -19.72 0.49 -53.02
N SER A 294 -18.74 1.39 -52.83
CA SER A 294 -17.83 1.87 -53.90
C SER A 294 -16.52 1.06 -53.98
N GLN A 295 -16.31 0.12 -53.06
CA GLN A 295 -15.22 -0.89 -53.08
C GLN A 295 -15.68 -2.19 -53.73
#